data_7fba0e4828ad245ab7b0631b9b8b4755
#
_entry.id   7fba0e4828ad245ab7b0631b9b8b4755
#
_cell.length_a   1.000
_cell.length_b   1.000
_cell.length_c   1.000
_cell.angle_alpha   90.00
_cell.angle_beta   90.00
_cell.angle_gamma   90.00
#
_symmetry.space_group_name_H-M   'P 1'
#
loop_
_entity.id
_entity.type
_entity.pdbx_description
1 polymer ?
#
loop_
_entity_poly.entity_id
_entity_poly.type
_entity_poly.pdbx_seq_one_letter_code
_entity_poly.pdbx_strand_id
1 'polypeptide(L)'
;DFVKNVLTPIDHQVILLLARSGWSLERILRLTVNKINHINNASEASGPTPTNSPDYITFNKIAKNFRQLQKTSKITLGYQLDGNPGDLALLIKKDHINDTQIEMFLSELNINVKNNIIPITPNYFDVSSNDNIQIESRSLAGILFFLSHGVTIPADDIQEGRVTVTKNQNGEVFDWQDVLNDLFTVHTSKKPPEQATIAVEYRGNWFYIKDNDMQSKYTLMLLNQIAALQSGQIEKSGPILTLPVSSN
;
A
#
# COMPACT_ATOMS: atom_id res chain seq x y z
N ASP A 1 2.26 -21.63 -7.99
CA ASP A 1 3.13 -20.44 -7.81
C ASP A 1 2.39 -19.11 -7.99
N PHE A 2 1.54 -18.92 -9.01
CA PHE A 2 0.76 -17.69 -9.19
C PHE A 2 -0.10 -17.34 -7.95
N VAL A 3 -0.87 -18.29 -7.43
CA VAL A 3 -1.74 -18.08 -6.25
C VAL A 3 -0.92 -17.67 -5.03
N LYS A 4 0.24 -18.29 -4.82
CA LYS A 4 1.15 -17.89 -3.73
C LYS A 4 1.58 -16.44 -3.86
N ASN A 5 2.00 -16.00 -5.05
CA ASN A 5 2.43 -14.61 -5.30
C ASN A 5 1.32 -13.60 -5.04
N VAL A 6 0.08 -13.94 -5.40
CA VAL A 6 -1.08 -13.05 -5.26
C VAL A 6 -1.52 -12.93 -3.80
N LEU A 7 -1.38 -14.00 -3.00
CA LEU A 7 -1.84 -14.05 -1.61
C LEU A 7 -0.75 -13.76 -0.57
N THR A 8 0.53 -13.83 -0.94
CA THR A 8 1.63 -13.49 -0.03
C THR A 8 1.70 -11.97 0.17
N PRO A 9 1.88 -11.47 1.42
CA PRO A 9 2.13 -10.07 1.67
C PRO A 9 3.29 -9.52 0.82
N ILE A 10 3.16 -8.28 0.38
CA ILE A 10 4.21 -7.59 -0.38
C ILE A 10 5.50 -7.53 0.46
N ASP A 11 6.59 -8.01 -0.14
CA ASP A 11 7.90 -8.00 0.50
C ASP A 11 8.38 -6.56 0.73
N HIS A 12 8.99 -6.30 1.89
CA HIS A 12 9.54 -5.00 2.23
C HIS A 12 10.66 -4.58 1.26
N GLN A 13 11.37 -5.51 0.64
CA GLN A 13 12.34 -5.20 -0.41
C GLN A 13 11.68 -4.58 -1.64
N VAL A 14 10.46 -4.98 -2.00
CA VAL A 14 9.68 -4.34 -3.07
C VAL A 14 9.40 -2.89 -2.72
N ILE A 15 9.00 -2.60 -1.47
CA ILE A 15 8.78 -1.23 -0.98
C ILE A 15 10.06 -0.39 -1.14
N LEU A 16 11.21 -0.93 -0.76
CA LEU A 16 12.50 -0.24 -0.92
C LEU A 16 12.85 0.03 -2.38
N LEU A 17 12.71 -0.96 -3.26
CA LEU A 17 13.00 -0.81 -4.68
C LEU A 17 12.13 0.26 -5.32
N LEU A 18 10.85 0.29 -5.02
CA LEU A 18 9.91 1.31 -5.48
C LEU A 18 10.28 2.71 -4.97
N ALA A 19 10.62 2.83 -3.68
CA ALA A 19 11.04 4.11 -3.10
C ALA A 19 12.34 4.63 -3.77
N ARG A 20 13.30 3.75 -4.06
CA ARG A 20 14.56 4.09 -4.76
C ARG A 20 14.36 4.40 -6.23
N SER A 21 13.35 3.85 -6.88
CA SER A 21 12.98 4.18 -8.27
C SER A 21 12.24 5.52 -8.41
N GLY A 22 12.07 6.26 -7.30
CA GLY A 22 11.52 7.61 -7.31
C GLY A 22 10.02 7.70 -6.99
N TRP A 23 9.37 6.59 -6.66
CA TRP A 23 7.99 6.61 -6.21
C TRP A 23 7.81 7.36 -4.89
N SER A 24 6.66 8.00 -4.75
CA SER A 24 6.25 8.64 -3.50
C SER A 24 6.06 7.62 -2.40
N LEU A 25 6.73 7.79 -1.24
CA LEU A 25 6.50 6.95 -0.07
C LEU A 25 5.03 6.97 0.36
N GLU A 26 4.37 8.12 0.28
CA GLU A 26 2.93 8.22 0.56
C GLU A 26 2.12 7.24 -0.30
N ARG A 27 2.33 7.23 -1.62
CA ARG A 27 1.60 6.36 -2.54
C ARG A 27 1.92 4.88 -2.30
N ILE A 28 3.20 4.56 -2.14
CA ILE A 28 3.63 3.18 -1.83
C ILE A 28 2.95 2.70 -0.56
N LEU A 29 3.06 3.44 0.55
CA LEU A 29 2.53 3.04 1.85
C LEU A 29 1.01 2.93 1.83
N ARG A 30 0.31 3.90 1.27
CA ARG A 30 -1.16 3.86 1.17
C ARG A 30 -1.67 2.67 0.37
N LEU A 31 -0.92 2.23 -0.64
CA LEU A 31 -1.31 1.10 -1.47
C LEU A 31 -0.94 -0.24 -0.85
N THR A 32 0.29 -0.37 -0.34
CA THR A 32 0.87 -1.68 0.01
C THR A 32 0.77 -2.05 1.49
N VAL A 33 0.43 -1.10 2.38
CA VAL A 33 0.50 -1.31 3.82
C VAL A 33 -0.88 -1.28 4.46
N ASN A 34 -1.20 -2.29 5.27
CA ASN A 34 -2.39 -2.37 6.10
C ASN A 34 -2.25 -1.56 7.39
N LYS A 35 -1.09 -1.65 8.01
CA LYS A 35 -0.85 -1.11 9.35
C LYS A 35 0.60 -0.70 9.51
N ILE A 36 0.84 0.44 10.16
CA ILE A 36 2.16 0.87 10.65
C ILE A 36 2.05 1.03 12.16
N ASN A 37 2.81 0.26 12.92
CA ASN A 37 2.72 0.19 14.37
C ASN A 37 1.26 -0.05 14.79
N HIS A 38 0.65 0.90 15.52
CA HIS A 38 -0.75 0.84 15.98
C HIS A 38 -1.73 1.53 15.01
N ILE A 39 -1.27 2.05 13.86
CA ILE A 39 -2.05 2.92 12.97
C ILE A 39 -2.55 2.14 11.77
N ASN A 40 -3.87 1.99 11.66
CA ASN A 40 -4.55 1.26 10.58
C ASN A 40 -4.69 2.11 9.31
N ASN A 41 -4.58 1.46 8.15
CA ASN A 41 -4.84 2.00 6.81
C ASN A 41 -6.02 1.26 6.18
N ALA A 42 -7.21 1.43 6.70
CA ALA A 42 -8.39 0.72 6.22
C ALA A 42 -8.11 -0.79 6.04
N SER A 43 -7.50 -1.42 7.05
CA SER A 43 -7.01 -2.81 6.96
C SER A 43 -8.12 -3.81 6.61
N GLU A 44 -9.34 -3.56 7.06
CA GLU A 44 -10.53 -4.35 6.77
C GLU A 44 -10.87 -4.37 5.27
N ALA A 45 -10.46 -3.34 4.53
CA ALA A 45 -10.69 -3.23 3.08
C ALA A 45 -9.74 -4.08 2.22
N SER A 46 -8.82 -4.82 2.84
CA SER A 46 -7.92 -5.77 2.14
C SER A 46 -8.55 -7.14 1.89
N GLY A 47 -9.83 -7.27 2.18
CA GLY A 47 -10.68 -8.44 1.98
C GLY A 47 -12.07 -8.06 1.46
N PRO A 48 -13.10 -8.86 1.75
CA PRO A 48 -14.49 -8.53 1.41
C PRO A 48 -14.87 -7.14 1.93
N THR A 49 -15.78 -6.47 1.21
CA THR A 49 -16.24 -5.12 1.58
C THR A 49 -16.64 -5.04 3.04
N PRO A 50 -16.00 -4.17 3.85
CA PRO A 50 -16.32 -4.04 5.26
C PRO A 50 -17.70 -3.43 5.47
N THR A 51 -18.39 -3.85 6.52
CA THR A 51 -19.73 -3.33 6.86
C THR A 51 -19.68 -1.95 7.51
N ASN A 52 -18.60 -1.66 8.24
CA ASN A 52 -18.40 -0.39 8.94
C ASN A 52 -17.24 0.40 8.33
N SER A 53 -17.29 1.73 8.48
CA SER A 53 -16.21 2.61 8.02
C SER A 53 -14.90 2.27 8.75
N PRO A 54 -13.78 2.11 8.00
CA PRO A 54 -12.50 1.77 8.58
C PRO A 54 -11.76 3.00 9.13
N ASP A 55 -10.74 2.74 9.94
CA ASP A 55 -9.78 3.75 10.37
C ASP A 55 -8.75 4.00 9.26
N TYR A 56 -8.57 5.27 8.85
CA TYR A 56 -7.62 5.66 7.80
C TYR A 56 -7.02 7.05 7.97
N ILE A 57 -7.68 7.93 8.74
CA ILE A 57 -7.33 9.37 8.80
C ILE A 57 -5.91 9.58 9.31
N THR A 58 -5.58 8.92 10.43
CA THR A 58 -4.23 9.01 11.03
C THR A 58 -3.18 8.44 10.11
N PHE A 59 -3.46 7.31 9.44
CA PHE A 59 -2.54 6.71 8.48
C PHE A 59 -2.25 7.65 7.30
N ASN A 60 -3.29 8.26 6.73
CA ASN A 60 -3.13 9.19 5.61
C ASN A 60 -2.27 10.40 6.01
N LYS A 61 -2.42 10.91 7.24
CA LYS A 61 -1.56 11.96 7.78
C LYS A 61 -0.10 11.51 7.86
N ILE A 62 0.16 10.33 8.42
CA ILE A 62 1.50 9.74 8.54
C ILE A 62 2.12 9.50 7.15
N ALA A 63 1.37 8.95 6.20
CA ALA A 63 1.85 8.72 4.84
C ALA A 63 2.26 10.05 4.14
N LYS A 64 1.48 11.13 4.34
CA LYS A 64 1.83 12.48 3.87
C LYS A 64 3.11 13.00 4.54
N ASN A 65 3.30 12.76 5.84
CA ASN A 65 4.53 13.13 6.55
C ASN A 65 5.74 12.38 5.97
N PHE A 66 5.65 11.07 5.71
CA PHE A 66 6.70 10.33 5.00
C PHE A 66 7.06 10.98 3.66
N ARG A 67 6.05 11.37 2.87
CA ARG A 67 6.28 12.04 1.59
C ARG A 67 6.96 13.38 1.76
N GLN A 68 6.55 14.19 2.72
CA GLN A 68 7.13 15.50 2.98
C GLN A 68 8.61 15.37 3.40
N LEU A 69 8.91 14.46 4.30
CA LEU A 69 10.28 14.18 4.75
C LEU A 69 11.15 13.61 3.62
N GLN A 70 10.59 12.77 2.75
CA GLN A 70 11.25 12.28 1.54
C GLN A 70 11.59 13.43 0.57
N LYS A 71 10.63 14.32 0.28
CA LYS A 71 10.82 15.46 -0.61
C LYS A 71 11.91 16.41 -0.14
N THR A 72 11.97 16.67 1.16
CA THR A 72 13.00 17.53 1.77
C THR A 72 14.31 16.78 2.01
N SER A 73 14.38 15.52 1.58
CA SER A 73 15.56 14.66 1.74
C SER A 73 16.00 14.51 3.20
N LYS A 74 15.10 14.67 4.17
CA LYS A 74 15.40 14.46 5.60
C LYS A 74 15.47 12.98 5.95
N ILE A 75 14.70 12.15 5.23
CA ILE A 75 14.69 10.69 5.38
C ILE A 75 14.94 9.99 4.06
N THR A 76 15.41 8.75 4.14
CA THR A 76 15.46 7.79 3.04
C THR A 76 15.26 6.37 3.56
N LEU A 77 14.86 5.45 2.68
CA LEU A 77 14.86 4.01 2.98
C LEU A 77 16.19 3.39 2.55
N GLY A 78 16.68 2.47 3.35
CA GLY A 78 17.91 1.73 3.09
C GLY A 78 17.94 0.37 3.74
N TYR A 79 19.04 -0.35 3.55
CA TYR A 79 19.33 -1.56 4.32
C TYR A 79 20.04 -1.21 5.61
N GLN A 80 19.75 -1.96 6.66
CA GLN A 80 20.49 -1.90 7.91
C GLN A 80 21.88 -2.51 7.70
N LEU A 81 22.94 -1.81 8.10
CA LEU A 81 24.32 -2.27 7.87
C LEU A 81 24.77 -3.36 8.86
N ASP A 82 24.23 -3.30 10.08
CA ASP A 82 24.63 -4.16 11.22
C ASP A 82 23.56 -5.23 11.54
N GLY A 83 22.55 -5.43 10.66
CA GLY A 83 21.48 -6.42 10.78
C GLY A 83 21.67 -7.63 9.86
N ASN A 84 20.59 -8.44 9.70
CA ASN A 84 20.61 -9.49 8.70
C ASN A 84 20.63 -8.89 7.30
N PRO A 85 21.25 -9.57 6.30
CA PRO A 85 21.24 -9.12 4.94
C PRO A 85 19.79 -8.95 4.43
N GLY A 86 19.43 -7.72 4.05
CA GLY A 86 18.08 -7.40 3.55
C GLY A 86 17.15 -6.72 4.57
N ASP A 87 17.55 -6.57 5.83
CA ASP A 87 16.76 -5.83 6.81
C ASP A 87 16.63 -4.35 6.39
N LEU A 88 15.41 -3.84 6.41
CA LEU A 88 15.12 -2.46 6.05
C LEU A 88 15.28 -1.53 7.23
N ALA A 89 15.65 -0.28 6.92
CA ALA A 89 15.65 0.81 7.88
C ALA A 89 15.18 2.12 7.26
N LEU A 90 14.55 2.94 8.08
CA LEU A 90 14.38 4.36 7.84
C LEU A 90 15.66 5.08 8.29
N LEU A 91 16.31 5.74 7.37
CA LEU A 91 17.53 6.51 7.62
C LEU A 91 17.16 7.98 7.72
N ILE A 92 17.43 8.58 8.87
CA ILE A 92 17.33 10.03 9.09
C ILE A 92 18.71 10.64 8.80
N LYS A 93 18.78 11.69 7.99
CA LYS A 93 20.05 12.38 7.78
C LYS A 93 20.56 13.00 9.08
N LYS A 94 21.87 12.87 9.35
CA LYS A 94 22.49 13.29 10.61
C LYS A 94 22.19 14.75 10.99
N ASP A 95 22.13 15.64 9.99
CA ASP A 95 21.85 17.06 10.19
C ASP A 95 20.40 17.35 10.62
N HIS A 96 19.52 16.36 10.54
CA HIS A 96 18.10 16.47 10.86
C HIS A 96 17.65 15.62 12.05
N ILE A 97 18.57 14.99 12.78
CA ILE A 97 18.23 14.11 13.89
C ILE A 97 17.51 14.83 15.04
N ASN A 98 17.79 16.13 15.22
CA ASN A 98 17.14 16.97 16.22
C ASN A 98 16.11 17.94 15.57
N ASP A 99 15.62 17.63 14.40
CA ASP A 99 14.62 18.42 13.69
C ASP A 99 13.24 18.18 14.34
N THR A 100 12.58 19.24 14.77
CA THR A 100 11.26 19.17 15.42
C THR A 100 10.23 18.43 14.57
N GLN A 101 10.30 18.51 13.23
CA GLN A 101 9.41 17.78 12.34
C GLN A 101 9.67 16.27 12.40
N ILE A 102 10.93 15.85 12.53
CA ILE A 102 11.31 14.45 12.74
C ILE A 102 10.84 13.97 14.11
N GLU A 103 11.06 14.76 15.16
CA GLU A 103 10.62 14.41 16.52
C GLU A 103 9.10 14.22 16.59
N MET A 104 8.33 15.13 16.01
CA MET A 104 6.87 15.00 15.92
C MET A 104 6.44 13.76 15.14
N PHE A 105 7.07 13.50 13.99
CA PHE A 105 6.79 12.34 13.17
C PHE A 105 7.07 11.02 13.91
N LEU A 106 8.18 10.91 14.61
CA LEU A 106 8.53 9.73 15.42
C LEU A 106 7.58 9.55 16.59
N SER A 107 7.19 10.64 17.24
CA SER A 107 6.20 10.64 18.32
C SER A 107 4.84 10.13 17.86
N GLU A 108 4.38 10.54 16.67
CA GLU A 108 3.12 10.05 16.07
C GLU A 108 3.16 8.52 15.81
N LEU A 109 4.33 7.98 15.51
CA LEU A 109 4.56 6.54 15.35
C LEU A 109 4.83 5.80 16.68
N ASN A 110 4.83 6.52 17.81
CA ASN A 110 5.21 6.01 19.11
C ASN A 110 6.65 5.44 19.14
N ILE A 111 7.57 6.05 18.38
CA ILE A 111 8.98 5.69 18.32
C ILE A 111 9.78 6.58 19.28
N ASN A 112 10.51 5.97 20.20
CA ASN A 112 11.30 6.67 21.20
C ASN A 112 12.80 6.33 21.06
N VAL A 113 13.35 6.55 19.86
CA VAL A 113 14.78 6.28 19.58
C VAL A 113 15.46 7.58 19.18
N LYS A 114 16.60 7.86 19.80
CA LYS A 114 17.50 8.96 19.40
C LYS A 114 18.59 8.49 18.42
N ASN A 115 18.23 7.61 17.51
CA ASN A 115 19.15 7.06 16.52
C ASN A 115 18.74 7.56 15.13
N ASN A 116 19.71 7.74 14.24
CA ASN A 116 19.46 8.12 12.86
C ASN A 116 19.10 6.92 11.97
N ILE A 117 19.14 5.70 12.47
CA ILE A 117 18.75 4.45 11.79
C ILE A 117 17.64 3.82 12.60
N ILE A 118 16.46 3.69 12.03
CA ILE A 118 15.29 3.09 12.66
C ILE A 118 14.94 1.83 11.88
N PRO A 119 15.06 0.64 12.48
CA PRO A 119 14.70 -0.61 11.81
C PRO A 119 13.26 -0.61 11.35
N ILE A 120 13.00 -1.23 10.19
CA ILE A 120 11.65 -1.52 9.69
C ILE A 120 11.48 -3.03 9.69
N THR A 121 10.52 -3.53 10.46
CA THR A 121 10.29 -4.96 10.64
C THR A 121 8.87 -5.36 10.23
N PRO A 122 8.66 -6.61 9.76
CA PRO A 122 7.32 -7.13 9.58
C PRO A 122 6.55 -7.20 10.89
N ASN A 123 5.28 -6.82 10.89
CA ASN A 123 4.40 -7.00 12.05
C ASN A 123 3.65 -8.34 11.95
N TYR A 124 4.22 -9.40 12.51
CA TYR A 124 3.58 -10.72 12.49
C TYR A 124 2.76 -11.03 13.73
N PHE A 125 3.03 -10.36 14.86
CA PHE A 125 2.48 -10.75 16.16
C PHE A 125 1.88 -9.60 16.97
N ASP A 126 1.71 -8.45 16.38
CA ASP A 126 1.18 -7.22 17.03
C ASP A 126 1.89 -6.88 18.36
N VAL A 127 3.19 -7.16 18.43
CA VAL A 127 4.03 -6.83 19.59
C VAL A 127 4.43 -5.37 19.46
N SER A 128 3.91 -4.52 20.33
CA SER A 128 4.30 -3.11 20.36
C SER A 128 5.78 -2.95 20.68
N SER A 129 6.51 -2.24 19.84
CA SER A 129 7.90 -1.84 20.05
C SER A 129 8.03 -0.35 19.83
N ASN A 130 8.83 0.32 20.66
CA ASN A 130 9.07 1.76 20.58
C ASN A 130 10.42 2.08 19.93
N ASP A 131 11.12 1.09 19.41
CA ASP A 131 12.47 1.21 18.85
C ASP A 131 12.55 0.88 17.34
N ASN A 132 11.46 0.38 16.76
CA ASN A 132 11.37 0.06 15.34
C ASN A 132 10.03 0.47 14.73
N ILE A 133 9.98 0.58 13.42
CA ILE A 133 8.74 0.75 12.64
C ILE A 133 8.28 -0.65 12.22
N GLN A 134 7.10 -1.04 12.67
CA GLN A 134 6.49 -2.31 12.29
C GLN A 134 5.50 -2.08 11.15
N ILE A 135 5.63 -2.87 10.08
CA ILE A 135 4.77 -2.77 8.90
C ILE A 135 4.07 -4.10 8.66
N GLU A 136 2.74 -4.04 8.57
CA GLU A 136 1.92 -5.11 8.03
C GLU A 136 1.57 -4.80 6.58
N SER A 137 2.09 -5.59 5.63
CA SER A 137 1.85 -5.38 4.21
C SER A 137 0.60 -6.09 3.72
N ARG A 138 -0.11 -5.46 2.76
CA ARG A 138 -1.12 -6.13 1.96
C ARG A 138 -0.48 -7.17 1.04
N SER A 139 -1.24 -8.19 0.68
CA SER A 139 -0.96 -9.01 -0.49
C SER A 139 -1.39 -8.29 -1.77
N LEU A 140 -1.00 -8.79 -2.94
CA LEU A 140 -1.49 -8.24 -4.22
C LEU A 140 -3.03 -8.33 -4.31
N ALA A 141 -3.63 -9.45 -3.84
CA ALA A 141 -5.08 -9.57 -3.73
C ALA A 141 -5.67 -8.52 -2.79
N GLY A 142 -5.05 -8.30 -1.62
CA GLY A 142 -5.46 -7.27 -0.68
C GLY A 142 -5.42 -5.87 -1.26
N ILE A 143 -4.42 -5.56 -2.09
CA ILE A 143 -4.35 -4.28 -2.82
C ILE A 143 -5.51 -4.16 -3.80
N LEU A 144 -5.83 -5.22 -4.55
CA LEU A 144 -6.95 -5.21 -5.50
C LEU A 144 -8.30 -5.04 -4.78
N PHE A 145 -8.50 -5.70 -3.64
CA PHE A 145 -9.69 -5.48 -2.80
C PHE A 145 -9.77 -4.02 -2.32
N PHE A 146 -8.69 -3.49 -1.79
CA PHE A 146 -8.63 -2.10 -1.35
C PHE A 146 -8.97 -1.11 -2.48
N LEU A 147 -8.39 -1.28 -3.66
CA LEU A 147 -8.66 -0.43 -4.83
C LEU A 147 -10.07 -0.61 -5.38
N SER A 148 -10.69 -1.78 -5.23
CA SER A 148 -12.06 -2.01 -5.70
C SER A 148 -13.09 -1.06 -5.06
N HIS A 149 -12.80 -0.56 -3.85
CA HIS A 149 -13.65 0.43 -3.19
C HIS A 149 -13.61 1.81 -3.87
N GLY A 150 -12.62 2.08 -4.72
CA GLY A 150 -12.58 3.29 -5.56
C GLY A 150 -13.50 3.23 -6.78
N VAL A 151 -14.24 2.14 -6.97
CA VAL A 151 -15.21 2.00 -8.05
C VAL A 151 -16.54 2.61 -7.64
N THR A 152 -17.01 3.59 -8.43
CA THR A 152 -18.35 4.15 -8.23
C THR A 152 -19.41 3.10 -8.55
N ILE A 153 -20.23 2.75 -7.57
CA ILE A 153 -21.25 1.71 -7.70
C ILE A 153 -22.48 2.27 -8.39
N PRO A 154 -23.04 1.60 -9.43
CA PRO A 154 -24.32 1.98 -10.02
C PRO A 154 -25.46 1.95 -9.00
N ALA A 155 -26.33 2.96 -9.02
CA ALA A 155 -27.45 3.05 -8.08
C ALA A 155 -28.39 1.83 -8.16
N ASP A 156 -28.59 1.29 -9.36
CA ASP A 156 -29.41 0.10 -9.58
C ASP A 156 -28.83 -1.14 -8.85
N ASP A 157 -27.48 -1.27 -8.79
CA ASP A 157 -26.84 -2.39 -8.12
C ASP A 157 -26.96 -2.31 -6.58
N ILE A 158 -27.00 -1.09 -6.04
CA ILE A 158 -27.28 -0.86 -4.60
C ILE A 158 -28.73 -1.19 -4.29
N GLN A 159 -29.68 -0.67 -5.09
CA GLN A 159 -31.12 -0.86 -4.87
C GLN A 159 -31.54 -2.33 -4.95
N GLU A 160 -30.93 -3.08 -5.86
CA GLU A 160 -31.24 -4.50 -6.05
C GLU A 160 -30.40 -5.43 -5.13
N GLY A 161 -29.60 -4.87 -4.22
CA GLY A 161 -28.82 -5.63 -3.26
C GLY A 161 -27.71 -6.50 -3.89
N ARG A 162 -27.22 -6.12 -5.07
CA ARG A 162 -26.16 -6.86 -5.80
C ARG A 162 -24.75 -6.62 -5.24
N VAL A 163 -24.61 -5.60 -4.38
CA VAL A 163 -23.34 -5.18 -3.79
C VAL A 163 -23.47 -4.96 -2.29
N THR A 164 -22.42 -5.26 -1.56
CA THR A 164 -22.30 -4.86 -0.16
C THR A 164 -21.83 -3.41 -0.11
N VAL A 165 -22.41 -2.59 0.76
CA VAL A 165 -22.03 -1.22 1.00
C VAL A 165 -21.49 -1.04 2.43
N THR A 166 -20.40 -0.31 2.56
CA THR A 166 -19.88 0.11 3.87
C THR A 166 -20.75 1.22 4.44
N LYS A 167 -21.02 1.18 5.75
CA LYS A 167 -21.81 2.22 6.44
C LYS A 167 -20.96 2.91 7.50
N ASN A 168 -21.20 4.20 7.68
CA ASN A 168 -20.63 4.95 8.79
C ASN A 168 -21.39 4.64 10.10
N GLN A 169 -20.93 5.20 11.21
CA GLN A 169 -21.56 5.00 12.54
C GLN A 169 -23.01 5.49 12.62
N ASN A 170 -23.44 6.37 11.71
CA ASN A 170 -24.81 6.88 11.63
C ASN A 170 -25.71 5.99 10.75
N GLY A 171 -25.17 4.92 10.14
CA GLY A 171 -25.89 4.03 9.23
C GLY A 171 -25.99 4.52 7.79
N GLU A 172 -25.36 5.66 7.45
CA GLU A 172 -25.28 6.19 6.09
C GLU A 172 -24.20 5.47 5.29
N VAL A 173 -24.34 5.45 3.96
CA VAL A 173 -23.31 4.86 3.07
C VAL A 173 -22.01 5.64 3.21
N PHE A 174 -20.92 4.94 3.51
CA PHE A 174 -19.60 5.52 3.64
C PHE A 174 -19.04 5.88 2.26
N ASP A 175 -18.52 7.09 2.12
CA ASP A 175 -17.90 7.52 0.88
C ASP A 175 -16.42 7.12 0.83
N TRP A 176 -16.12 6.08 0.07
CA TRP A 176 -14.75 5.62 -0.12
C TRP A 176 -13.85 6.62 -0.85
N GLN A 177 -14.40 7.68 -1.46
CA GLN A 177 -13.60 8.76 -2.03
C GLN A 177 -12.84 9.52 -0.94
N ASP A 178 -13.30 9.53 0.31
CA ASP A 178 -12.54 10.09 1.45
C ASP A 178 -11.21 9.36 1.67
N VAL A 179 -11.14 8.08 1.31
CA VAL A 179 -9.92 7.25 1.41
C VAL A 179 -9.12 7.23 0.12
N LEU A 180 -9.76 7.19 -1.04
CA LEU A 180 -9.15 6.81 -2.32
C LEU A 180 -9.10 7.91 -3.39
N ASN A 181 -9.76 9.04 -3.20
CA ASN A 181 -9.95 10.09 -4.20
C ASN A 181 -8.65 10.55 -4.91
N ASP A 182 -7.55 10.69 -4.17
CA ASP A 182 -6.24 11.09 -4.71
C ASP A 182 -5.31 9.88 -5.00
N LEU A 183 -5.86 8.68 -4.96
CA LEU A 183 -5.15 7.44 -5.21
C LEU A 183 -5.72 6.69 -6.42
N PHE A 184 -7.03 6.39 -6.39
CA PHE A 184 -7.65 5.58 -7.44
C PHE A 184 -9.16 5.81 -7.51
N THR A 185 -9.68 6.10 -8.70
CA THR A 185 -11.12 6.28 -8.94
C THR A 185 -11.53 5.64 -10.27
N VAL A 186 -12.56 4.81 -10.24
CA VAL A 186 -13.24 4.29 -11.42
C VAL A 186 -14.65 4.86 -11.47
N HIS A 187 -14.94 5.60 -12.53
CA HIS A 187 -16.25 6.19 -12.74
C HIS A 187 -17.22 5.22 -13.43
N THR A 188 -18.51 5.48 -13.29
CA THR A 188 -19.57 4.69 -13.91
C THR A 188 -20.49 5.56 -14.73
N SER A 189 -20.94 5.09 -15.91
CA SER A 189 -21.95 5.75 -16.74
C SER A 189 -22.80 4.74 -17.51
N LYS A 190 -24.02 5.15 -17.94
CA LYS A 190 -24.87 4.36 -18.84
C LYS A 190 -24.46 4.46 -20.32
N LYS A 191 -23.61 5.44 -20.67
CA LYS A 191 -23.14 5.68 -22.01
C LYS A 191 -21.63 5.47 -22.11
N PRO A 192 -21.11 5.08 -23.27
CA PRO A 192 -19.67 5.02 -23.49
C PRO A 192 -19.00 6.36 -23.13
N PRO A 193 -17.89 6.36 -22.39
CA PRO A 193 -17.16 7.59 -22.10
C PRO A 193 -16.45 8.11 -23.35
N GLU A 194 -16.51 9.42 -23.59
CA GLU A 194 -15.84 10.03 -24.74
C GLU A 194 -14.30 10.09 -24.57
N GLN A 195 -13.83 10.27 -23.33
CA GLN A 195 -12.40 10.39 -23.00
C GLN A 195 -12.07 9.51 -21.81
N ALA A 196 -11.57 8.32 -22.08
CA ALA A 196 -11.15 7.37 -21.08
C ALA A 196 -9.83 6.69 -21.48
N THR A 197 -8.92 6.53 -20.52
CA THR A 197 -7.71 5.71 -20.70
C THR A 197 -8.06 4.23 -20.74
N ILE A 198 -8.99 3.81 -19.89
CA ILE A 198 -9.52 2.46 -19.79
C ILE A 198 -11.03 2.57 -19.65
N ALA A 199 -11.77 1.77 -20.41
CA ALA A 199 -13.21 1.66 -20.28
C ALA A 199 -13.63 0.20 -20.50
N VAL A 200 -14.51 -0.32 -19.67
CA VAL A 200 -15.05 -1.67 -19.72
C VAL A 200 -16.55 -1.61 -19.56
N GLU A 201 -17.28 -2.25 -20.45
CA GLU A 201 -18.72 -2.41 -20.33
C GLU A 201 -19.04 -3.68 -19.51
N TYR A 202 -19.87 -3.53 -18.48
CA TYR A 202 -20.37 -4.63 -17.70
C TYR A 202 -21.80 -4.38 -17.25
N ARG A 203 -22.72 -5.30 -17.51
CA ARG A 203 -24.13 -5.23 -17.12
C ARG A 203 -24.85 -3.95 -17.54
N GLY A 204 -24.53 -3.43 -18.75
CA GLY A 204 -25.13 -2.21 -19.28
C GLY A 204 -24.68 -0.91 -18.60
N ASN A 205 -23.56 -0.98 -17.86
CA ASN A 205 -22.85 0.16 -17.34
C ASN A 205 -21.42 0.17 -17.87
N TRP A 206 -20.89 1.35 -18.14
CA TRP A 206 -19.49 1.58 -18.46
C TRP A 206 -18.74 1.95 -17.18
N PHE A 207 -17.64 1.24 -16.92
CA PHE A 207 -16.69 1.51 -15.85
C PHE A 207 -15.41 2.05 -16.48
N TYR A 208 -14.95 3.22 -16.06
CA TYR A 208 -13.85 3.86 -16.77
C TYR A 208 -12.97 4.74 -15.87
N ILE A 209 -11.71 4.88 -16.27
CA ILE A 209 -10.76 5.85 -15.74
C ILE A 209 -10.65 6.98 -16.76
N LYS A 210 -10.88 8.22 -16.31
CA LYS A 210 -10.79 9.40 -17.18
C LYS A 210 -9.37 9.57 -17.72
N ASP A 211 -9.26 10.06 -18.94
CA ASP A 211 -7.95 10.26 -19.57
C ASP A 211 -7.09 11.32 -18.87
N ASN A 212 -7.68 12.28 -18.20
CA ASN A 212 -6.98 13.28 -17.40
C ASN A 212 -6.73 12.87 -15.93
N ASP A 213 -7.17 11.68 -15.50
CA ASP A 213 -6.93 11.18 -14.14
C ASP A 213 -5.52 10.57 -14.00
N MET A 214 -4.54 11.44 -13.76
CA MET A 214 -3.16 11.02 -13.56
C MET A 214 -2.96 10.21 -12.29
N GLN A 215 -3.79 10.39 -11.26
CA GLN A 215 -3.62 9.68 -9.98
C GLN A 215 -3.94 8.20 -10.13
N SER A 216 -5.08 7.87 -10.75
CA SER A 216 -5.43 6.48 -11.06
C SER A 216 -4.45 5.83 -12.03
N LYS A 217 -3.96 6.57 -13.04
CA LYS A 217 -2.92 6.08 -13.97
C LYS A 217 -1.62 5.72 -13.25
N TYR A 218 -1.13 6.58 -12.34
CA TYR A 218 0.06 6.29 -11.54
C TYR A 218 -0.16 5.08 -10.62
N THR A 219 -1.35 4.93 -10.04
CA THR A 219 -1.65 3.77 -9.19
C THR A 219 -1.64 2.47 -10.01
N LEU A 220 -2.23 2.46 -11.21
CA LEU A 220 -2.15 1.29 -12.11
C LEU A 220 -0.71 0.96 -12.53
N MET A 221 0.11 1.98 -12.83
CA MET A 221 1.52 1.78 -13.14
C MET A 221 2.27 1.18 -11.97
N LEU A 222 2.05 1.70 -10.75
CA LEU A 222 2.65 1.17 -9.53
C LEU A 222 2.20 -0.27 -9.26
N LEU A 223 0.92 -0.57 -9.42
CA LEU A 223 0.36 -1.92 -9.26
C LEU A 223 1.04 -2.93 -10.21
N ASN A 224 1.21 -2.55 -11.48
CA ASN A 224 1.91 -3.40 -12.46
C ASN A 224 3.36 -3.64 -12.08
N GLN A 225 4.07 -2.63 -11.56
CA GLN A 225 5.44 -2.79 -11.08
C GLN A 225 5.52 -3.69 -9.85
N ILE A 226 4.59 -3.53 -8.88
CA ILE A 226 4.50 -4.43 -7.72
C ILE A 226 4.30 -5.87 -8.17
N ALA A 227 3.33 -6.11 -9.06
CA ALA A 227 3.05 -7.46 -9.57
C ALA A 227 4.26 -8.09 -10.26
N ALA A 228 4.99 -7.32 -11.08
CA ALA A 228 6.19 -7.78 -11.76
C ALA A 228 7.33 -8.11 -10.78
N LEU A 229 7.57 -7.25 -9.78
CA LEU A 229 8.60 -7.48 -8.76
C LEU A 229 8.27 -8.68 -7.87
N GLN A 230 7.00 -8.83 -7.48
CA GLN A 230 6.52 -9.95 -6.66
C GLN A 230 6.66 -11.28 -7.43
N SER A 231 6.40 -11.29 -8.73
CA SER A 231 6.57 -12.48 -9.58
C SER A 231 8.03 -12.88 -9.76
N GLY A 232 8.94 -11.91 -9.92
CA GLY A 232 10.37 -12.15 -10.12
C GLY A 232 11.12 -12.65 -8.88
N GLN A 233 10.59 -12.43 -7.68
CA GLN A 233 11.23 -12.88 -6.44
C GLN A 233 11.13 -14.40 -6.22
N ILE A 234 10.18 -15.08 -6.84
CA ILE A 234 9.96 -16.54 -6.61
C ILE A 234 10.91 -17.41 -7.43
N GLU A 235 11.43 -16.92 -8.55
CA GLU A 235 12.42 -17.66 -9.33
C GLU A 235 13.78 -17.82 -8.62
N LYS A 236 14.05 -17.03 -7.57
CA LYS A 236 15.31 -17.03 -6.82
C LYS A 236 15.33 -17.96 -5.59
N SER A 237 14.23 -18.58 -5.21
CA SER A 237 14.12 -19.34 -3.96
C SER A 237 14.24 -20.85 -4.06
N GLY A 238 14.80 -21.40 -5.16
CA GLY A 238 15.12 -22.82 -5.28
C GLY A 238 16.63 -23.06 -5.33
N PRO A 239 17.27 -23.74 -4.36
CA PRO A 239 18.60 -24.25 -4.58
C PRO A 239 18.51 -25.33 -5.67
N ILE A 240 19.13 -25.09 -6.83
CA ILE A 240 19.35 -26.12 -7.84
C ILE A 240 20.41 -27.06 -7.25
N LEU A 241 19.97 -28.13 -6.61
CA LEU A 241 20.86 -29.20 -6.17
C LEU A 241 21.21 -30.02 -7.39
N THR A 242 22.27 -29.65 -8.09
CA THR A 242 22.88 -30.51 -9.10
C THR A 242 23.75 -31.57 -8.40
N LEU A 243 23.23 -32.79 -8.29
CA LEU A 243 24.04 -33.92 -7.89
C LEU A 243 24.86 -34.36 -9.12
N PRO A 244 26.22 -34.37 -9.05
CA PRO A 244 27.01 -34.93 -10.11
C PRO A 244 26.80 -36.45 -10.10
N VAL A 245 26.24 -36.98 -11.18
CA VAL A 245 26.21 -38.43 -11.43
C VAL A 245 27.59 -38.83 -11.96
N SER A 246 28.43 -39.41 -11.09
CA SER A 246 29.65 -40.05 -11.55
C SER A 246 29.26 -41.35 -12.20
N SER A 247 29.42 -41.45 -13.52
CA SER A 247 29.43 -42.74 -14.27
C SER A 247 30.77 -43.41 -14.05
N ASN A 248 30.72 -44.61 -13.40
CA ASN A 248 31.78 -45.58 -13.49
C ASN A 248 31.72 -46.29 -14.85
#